data_20f892e01a141ca0dd35ad9fa41f4bd3
#
_entry.id   20f892e01a141ca0dd35ad9fa41f4bd3
#
_cell.length_a   1.000
_cell.length_b   1.000
_cell.length_c   1.000
_cell.angle_alpha   90.00
_cell.angle_beta   90.00
_cell.angle_gamma   90.00
#
_symmetry.space_group_name_H-M   'P 1'
#
loop_
_entity.id
_entity.type
_entity.pdbx_description
1 polymer ?
#
loop_
_entity_poly.entity_id
_entity_poly.type
_entity_poly.pdbx_seq_one_letter_code
_entity_poly.pdbx_strand_id
1 'polypeptide(L)'
;GRLGEGAKQKIASDINVAVNNVIALQGTLVVTQTTAAAGFVDIAKIDTLMNELGIINYDRYVALSSLAYNGMAANLANRSDMSPSKVLTAYDKAYVGNIAGMETFKMDYSNRIAVAAGTVTISTLDAALQFYAPEATSTATTGEVSNVDNRYQQVTVSDTTSVVAGDAFTIATVYSVHHITKASTGRLKTFRVISVDSGTTMTVSPPIISNQVSSQSGTQYQNCTIGTKSGTSALVFLNSVAANVNVFWQKGAIELLPGRYAVPENAGASVMRGTTSNGLEIVMTKQFDINTLKTKFRIDCYFGVVNLSPERSGIILFSQSAAT
;
A
#
# COMPACT_ATOMS: atom_id res chain seq x y z
N GLY A 1 -23.97 20.56 -16.70
CA GLY A 1 -24.98 19.53 -16.90
C GLY A 1 -24.53 18.16 -16.49
N ARG A 2 -25.43 17.18 -16.46
CA ARG A 2 -25.22 15.79 -15.96
C ARG A 2 -23.97 15.10 -16.54
N LEU A 3 -23.64 15.32 -17.82
CA LEU A 3 -22.45 14.76 -18.45
C LEU A 3 -21.14 15.24 -17.81
N GLY A 4 -21.06 16.53 -17.49
CA GLY A 4 -19.86 17.09 -16.86
C GLY A 4 -19.67 16.60 -15.40
N GLU A 5 -20.75 16.41 -14.66
CA GLU A 5 -20.70 15.87 -13.29
C GLU A 5 -20.30 14.38 -13.30
N GLY A 6 -20.86 13.60 -14.23
CA GLY A 6 -20.46 12.20 -14.40
C GLY A 6 -18.99 12.05 -14.78
N ALA A 7 -18.45 12.92 -15.63
CA ALA A 7 -17.03 12.92 -15.98
C ALA A 7 -16.13 13.28 -14.79
N LYS A 8 -16.51 14.27 -13.99
CA LYS A 8 -15.79 14.61 -12.75
C LYS A 8 -15.75 13.45 -11.76
N GLN A 9 -16.90 12.82 -11.54
CA GLN A 9 -17.00 11.67 -10.65
C GLN A 9 -16.13 10.51 -11.13
N LYS A 10 -16.14 10.23 -12.43
CA LYS A 10 -15.32 9.17 -13.04
C LYS A 10 -13.82 9.44 -12.82
N ILE A 11 -13.35 10.65 -13.12
CA ILE A 11 -11.93 11.01 -12.93
C ILE A 11 -11.54 10.93 -11.46
N ALA A 12 -12.36 11.44 -10.55
CA ALA A 12 -12.09 11.38 -9.12
C ALA A 12 -12.02 9.94 -8.61
N SER A 13 -12.94 9.08 -9.05
CA SER A 13 -12.91 7.66 -8.71
C SER A 13 -11.69 6.95 -9.28
N ASP A 14 -11.30 7.23 -10.53
CA ASP A 14 -10.11 6.62 -11.15
C ASP A 14 -8.82 7.01 -10.41
N ILE A 15 -8.69 8.26 -9.95
CA ILE A 15 -7.57 8.70 -9.12
C ILE A 15 -7.56 7.96 -7.77
N ASN A 16 -8.72 7.88 -7.10
CA ASN A 16 -8.84 7.15 -5.83
C ASN A 16 -8.49 5.67 -6.00
N VAL A 17 -8.97 5.03 -7.05
CA VAL A 17 -8.63 3.63 -7.38
C VAL A 17 -7.13 3.46 -7.59
N ALA A 18 -6.48 4.36 -8.34
CA ALA A 18 -5.05 4.29 -8.60
C ALA A 18 -4.23 4.42 -7.31
N VAL A 19 -4.55 5.40 -6.45
CA VAL A 19 -3.87 5.59 -5.15
C VAL A 19 -4.08 4.38 -4.24
N ASN A 20 -5.31 3.91 -4.10
CA ASN A 20 -5.62 2.76 -3.26
C ASN A 20 -4.93 1.49 -3.75
N ASN A 21 -4.87 1.25 -5.06
CA ASN A 21 -4.20 0.08 -5.62
C ASN A 21 -2.69 0.09 -5.35
N VAL A 22 -2.04 1.24 -5.45
CA VAL A 22 -0.60 1.35 -5.15
C VAL A 22 -0.33 1.00 -3.68
N ILE A 23 -1.14 1.50 -2.74
CA ILE A 23 -0.97 1.16 -1.32
C ILE A 23 -1.33 -0.30 -1.08
N ALA A 24 -2.45 -0.77 -1.63
CA ALA A 24 -2.94 -2.13 -1.45
C ALA A 24 -1.97 -3.20 -1.96
N LEU A 25 -1.20 -2.92 -3.01
CA LEU A 25 -0.24 -3.85 -3.60
C LEU A 25 1.18 -3.70 -3.05
N GLN A 26 1.60 -2.49 -2.68
CA GLN A 26 2.99 -2.19 -2.34
C GLN A 26 3.21 -1.79 -0.87
N GLY A 27 2.15 -1.47 -0.12
CA GLY A 27 2.27 -1.17 1.31
C GLY A 27 2.75 -2.39 2.09
N THR A 28 3.85 -2.27 2.83
CA THR A 28 4.55 -3.41 3.43
C THR A 28 4.11 -3.73 4.84
N LEU A 29 3.47 -2.77 5.52
CA LEU A 29 2.92 -3.02 6.86
C LEU A 29 1.60 -3.77 6.72
N VAL A 30 1.47 -4.89 7.41
CA VAL A 30 0.26 -5.70 7.36
C VAL A 30 -0.24 -5.95 8.76
N VAL A 31 -1.50 -5.60 8.99
CA VAL A 31 -2.24 -5.91 10.23
C VAL A 31 -3.38 -6.84 9.86
N THR A 32 -3.52 -7.94 10.57
CA THR A 32 -4.63 -8.88 10.40
C THR A 32 -5.47 -8.95 11.66
N GLN A 33 -6.77 -9.10 11.46
CA GLN A 33 -7.77 -9.28 12.51
C GLN A 33 -8.61 -10.53 12.23
N THR A 34 -8.92 -11.28 13.28
CA THR A 34 -9.78 -12.48 13.16
C THR A 34 -11.26 -12.14 13.08
N THR A 35 -11.64 -10.94 13.48
CA THR A 35 -13.03 -10.45 13.50
C THR A 35 -13.27 -9.45 12.38
N ALA A 36 -14.52 -9.17 12.09
CA ALA A 36 -14.91 -8.03 11.26
C ALA A 36 -14.54 -6.71 11.95
N ALA A 37 -14.48 -5.63 11.18
CA ALA A 37 -14.18 -4.29 11.70
C ALA A 37 -15.19 -3.90 12.77
N ALA A 38 -14.71 -3.65 13.99
CA ALA A 38 -15.56 -3.48 15.16
C ALA A 38 -15.33 -2.14 15.90
N GLY A 39 -14.21 -1.44 15.71
CA GLY A 39 -14.05 -0.13 16.35
C GLY A 39 -12.62 0.28 16.68
N PHE A 40 -12.44 0.94 17.83
CA PHE A 40 -11.20 1.58 18.25
C PHE A 40 -9.98 0.64 18.23
N VAL A 41 -10.14 -0.59 18.72
CA VAL A 41 -9.03 -1.54 18.87
C VAL A 41 -8.38 -1.89 17.54
N ASP A 42 -9.15 -1.90 16.45
CA ASP A 42 -8.66 -2.24 15.12
C ASP A 42 -7.69 -1.19 14.60
N ILE A 43 -8.04 0.08 14.75
CA ILE A 43 -7.17 1.20 14.34
C ILE A 43 -6.01 1.38 15.32
N ALA A 44 -6.25 1.17 16.63
CA ALA A 44 -5.21 1.26 17.64
C ALA A 44 -4.06 0.27 17.41
N LYS A 45 -4.32 -0.90 16.84
CA LYS A 45 -3.26 -1.85 16.44
C LYS A 45 -2.36 -1.30 15.34
N ILE A 46 -2.92 -0.56 14.37
CA ILE A 46 -2.13 0.11 13.33
C ILE A 46 -1.22 1.16 13.98
N ASP A 47 -1.79 1.99 14.86
CA ASP A 47 -1.04 3.01 15.58
C ASP A 47 0.10 2.40 16.42
N THR A 48 -0.19 1.33 17.15
CA THR A 48 0.81 0.57 17.93
C THR A 48 1.95 0.07 17.04
N LEU A 49 1.63 -0.56 15.91
CA LEU A 49 2.62 -1.08 14.96
C LEU A 49 3.52 0.04 14.44
N MET A 50 2.92 1.16 14.03
CA MET A 50 3.67 2.30 13.51
C MET A 50 4.57 2.95 14.57
N ASN A 51 4.11 3.02 15.82
CA ASN A 51 4.88 3.56 16.94
C ASN A 51 6.06 2.65 17.32
N GLU A 52 5.84 1.34 17.37
CA GLU A 52 6.90 0.36 17.64
C GLU A 52 8.01 0.35 16.59
N LEU A 53 7.67 0.65 15.34
CA LEU A 53 8.64 0.82 14.26
C LEU A 53 9.35 2.18 14.28
N GLY A 54 8.89 3.12 15.10
CA GLY A 54 9.45 4.46 15.21
C GLY A 54 8.97 5.43 14.11
N ILE A 55 7.85 5.13 13.45
CA ILE A 55 7.25 6.02 12.47
C ILE A 55 6.60 7.21 13.20
N ILE A 56 6.83 8.42 12.71
CA ILE A 56 6.38 9.66 13.35
C ILE A 56 4.86 9.65 13.58
N ASN A 57 4.43 10.05 14.79
CA ASN A 57 3.04 9.99 15.24
C ASN A 57 2.24 11.26 14.87
N TYR A 58 2.27 11.66 13.61
CA TYR A 58 1.38 12.70 13.09
C TYR A 58 1.08 12.45 11.59
N ASP A 59 0.01 13.06 11.10
CA ASP A 59 -0.44 12.95 9.71
C ASP A 59 -0.58 11.48 9.25
N ARG A 60 -1.26 10.68 10.06
CA ARG A 60 -1.58 9.28 9.76
C ARG A 60 -3.01 9.15 9.29
N TYR A 61 -3.21 8.39 8.24
CA TYR A 61 -4.49 8.24 7.56
C TYR A 61 -4.84 6.77 7.40
N VAL A 62 -6.14 6.49 7.47
CA VAL A 62 -6.72 5.16 7.19
C VAL A 62 -7.89 5.32 6.24
N ALA A 63 -7.90 4.58 5.16
CA ALA A 63 -9.04 4.47 4.27
C ALA A 63 -9.63 3.07 4.34
N LEU A 64 -10.88 3.00 4.71
CA LEU A 64 -11.62 1.77 4.96
C LEU A 64 -12.62 1.50 3.85
N SER A 65 -12.82 0.21 3.53
CA SER A 65 -13.92 -0.22 2.69
C SER A 65 -15.26 0.20 3.32
N SER A 66 -16.27 0.42 2.51
CA SER A 66 -17.59 0.82 3.01
C SER A 66 -18.15 -0.14 4.07
N LEU A 67 -17.86 -1.44 3.94
CA LEU A 67 -18.27 -2.46 4.91
C LEU A 67 -17.57 -2.26 6.26
N ALA A 68 -16.25 -2.12 6.25
CA ALA A 68 -15.45 -1.92 7.46
C ALA A 68 -15.78 -0.60 8.14
N TYR A 69 -15.89 0.47 7.38
CA TYR A 69 -16.23 1.80 7.90
C TYR A 69 -17.60 1.83 8.57
N ASN A 70 -18.61 1.22 7.94
CA ASN A 70 -19.96 1.13 8.53
C ASN A 70 -19.97 0.26 9.79
N GLY A 71 -19.14 -0.80 9.87
CA GLY A 71 -18.99 -1.59 11.09
C GLY A 71 -18.43 -0.77 12.26
N MET A 72 -17.45 0.09 11.99
CA MET A 72 -16.93 1.03 13.00
C MET A 72 -17.93 2.10 13.40
N ALA A 73 -18.68 2.64 12.46
CA ALA A 73 -19.77 3.59 12.74
C ALA A 73 -20.87 2.97 13.60
N ALA A 74 -21.22 1.72 13.34
CA ALA A 74 -22.21 0.98 14.14
C ALA A 74 -21.73 0.78 15.59
N ASN A 75 -20.45 0.46 15.80
CA ASN A 75 -19.89 0.37 17.14
C ASN A 75 -19.95 1.72 17.88
N LEU A 76 -19.60 2.81 17.21
CA LEU A 76 -19.66 4.15 17.78
C LEU A 76 -21.08 4.58 18.10
N ALA A 77 -22.04 4.27 17.22
CA ALA A 77 -23.46 4.58 17.41
C ALA A 77 -24.10 3.83 18.60
N ASN A 78 -23.58 2.64 18.92
CA ASN A 78 -24.05 1.82 20.04
C ASN A 78 -23.44 2.19 21.41
N ARG A 79 -22.51 3.16 21.46
CA ARG A 79 -21.87 3.57 22.72
C ARG A 79 -22.74 4.59 23.46
N SER A 80 -23.17 4.22 24.65
CA SER A 80 -23.92 5.11 25.56
C SER A 80 -23.06 6.04 26.38
N ASP A 81 -21.76 5.74 26.50
CA ASP A 81 -20.75 6.45 27.30
C ASP A 81 -20.03 7.57 26.52
N MET A 82 -20.34 7.72 25.25
CA MET A 82 -19.75 8.75 24.39
C MET A 82 -20.63 10.02 24.35
N SER A 83 -20.02 11.13 23.91
CA SER A 83 -20.75 12.38 23.70
C SER A 83 -21.96 12.18 22.77
N PRO A 84 -23.18 12.59 23.19
CA PRO A 84 -24.39 12.39 22.38
C PRO A 84 -24.30 12.90 20.94
N SER A 85 -23.58 13.99 20.71
CA SER A 85 -23.38 14.54 19.36
C SER A 85 -22.57 13.64 18.45
N LYS A 86 -21.54 12.92 18.94
CA LYS A 86 -20.75 11.97 18.16
C LYS A 86 -21.55 10.72 17.85
N VAL A 87 -22.31 10.21 18.84
CA VAL A 87 -23.16 9.03 18.67
C VAL A 87 -24.27 9.33 17.64
N LEU A 88 -24.91 10.48 17.73
CA LEU A 88 -25.95 10.90 16.79
C LEU A 88 -25.38 11.07 15.37
N THR A 89 -24.22 11.69 15.21
CA THR A 89 -23.55 11.86 13.91
C THR A 89 -23.16 10.52 13.30
N ALA A 90 -22.69 9.58 14.11
CA ALA A 90 -22.37 8.22 13.66
C ALA A 90 -23.63 7.48 13.19
N TYR A 91 -24.74 7.61 13.92
CA TYR A 91 -26.02 7.01 13.55
C TYR A 91 -26.61 7.62 12.27
N ASP A 92 -26.67 8.96 12.20
CA ASP A 92 -27.33 9.67 11.10
C ASP A 92 -26.52 9.64 9.80
N LYS A 93 -25.18 9.75 9.89
CA LYS A 93 -24.29 9.97 8.74
C LYS A 93 -23.22 8.91 8.56
N ALA A 94 -23.20 7.88 9.42
CA ALA A 94 -22.11 6.91 9.50
C ALA A 94 -20.72 7.59 9.58
N TYR A 95 -20.64 8.72 10.27
CA TYR A 95 -19.38 9.47 10.37
C TYR A 95 -18.58 9.01 11.59
N VAL A 96 -17.35 8.56 11.36
CA VAL A 96 -16.47 8.03 12.40
C VAL A 96 -15.45 9.08 12.85
N GLY A 97 -14.88 9.84 11.93
CA GLY A 97 -13.90 10.88 12.21
C GLY A 97 -12.53 10.33 12.56
N ASN A 98 -11.90 10.88 13.60
CA ASN A 98 -10.55 10.52 14.02
C ASN A 98 -10.60 9.44 15.10
N ILE A 99 -9.87 8.34 14.89
CA ILE A 99 -9.73 7.23 15.84
C ILE A 99 -8.25 6.97 16.11
N ALA A 100 -7.86 6.86 17.36
CA ALA A 100 -6.49 6.56 17.81
C ALA A 100 -5.43 7.46 17.14
N GLY A 101 -5.73 8.74 16.94
CA GLY A 101 -4.82 9.69 16.29
C GLY A 101 -4.75 9.57 14.76
N MET A 102 -5.52 8.66 14.15
CA MET A 102 -5.56 8.47 12.70
C MET A 102 -6.87 9.02 12.12
N GLU A 103 -6.76 9.78 11.05
CA GLU A 103 -7.92 10.28 10.32
C GLU A 103 -8.49 9.17 9.44
N THR A 104 -9.79 8.88 9.58
CA THR A 104 -10.44 7.75 8.89
C THR A 104 -11.32 8.21 7.74
N PHE A 105 -11.14 7.59 6.58
CA PHE A 105 -11.90 7.86 5.38
C PHE A 105 -12.67 6.61 4.93
N LYS A 106 -13.80 6.84 4.30
CA LYS A 106 -14.60 5.81 3.64
C LYS A 106 -14.25 5.77 2.16
N MET A 107 -13.82 4.61 1.68
CA MET A 107 -13.52 4.41 0.25
C MET A 107 -14.80 4.10 -0.54
N ASP A 108 -14.89 4.64 -1.73
CA ASP A 108 -15.86 4.26 -2.75
C ASP A 108 -15.49 2.94 -3.45
N TYR A 109 -14.18 2.67 -3.55
CA TYR A 109 -13.60 1.45 -4.10
C TYR A 109 -12.59 0.84 -3.12
N SER A 110 -12.65 -0.47 -2.95
CA SER A 110 -11.69 -1.25 -2.17
C SER A 110 -11.18 -2.40 -3.03
N ASN A 111 -9.87 -2.51 -3.17
CA ASN A 111 -9.26 -3.68 -3.79
C ASN A 111 -9.58 -4.94 -2.98
N ARG A 112 -9.63 -6.08 -3.63
CA ARG A 112 -9.88 -7.37 -2.98
C ARG A 112 -8.67 -8.27 -3.15
N ILE A 113 -8.09 -8.71 -2.03
CA ILE A 113 -7.03 -9.68 -2.01
C ILE A 113 -7.63 -11.09 -2.05
N ALA A 114 -7.03 -11.97 -2.85
CA ALA A 114 -7.40 -13.38 -2.89
C ALA A 114 -6.83 -14.15 -1.69
N VAL A 115 -7.29 -15.36 -1.48
CA VAL A 115 -6.68 -16.29 -0.52
C VAL A 115 -5.30 -16.67 -1.03
N ALA A 116 -4.28 -16.51 -0.21
CA ALA A 116 -2.97 -17.09 -0.50
C ALA A 116 -3.02 -18.61 -0.29
N ALA A 117 -2.37 -19.33 -1.16
CA ALA A 117 -2.33 -20.78 -1.14
C ALA A 117 -0.89 -21.30 -1.19
N GLY A 118 -0.70 -22.54 -0.74
CA GLY A 118 0.57 -23.26 -0.85
C GLY A 118 1.49 -23.11 0.35
N THR A 119 2.45 -24.03 0.42
CA THR A 119 3.54 -24.02 1.40
C THR A 119 4.82 -23.61 0.69
N VAL A 120 5.23 -22.37 0.90
CA VAL A 120 6.42 -21.80 0.29
C VAL A 120 7.51 -21.69 1.36
N THR A 121 8.71 -22.06 1.00
CA THR A 121 9.87 -21.93 1.88
C THR A 121 10.97 -21.10 1.20
N ILE A 122 11.67 -20.31 1.98
CA ILE A 122 12.89 -19.63 1.56
C ILE A 122 14.08 -20.41 2.11
N SER A 123 15.03 -20.75 1.25
CA SER A 123 16.26 -21.44 1.64
C SER A 123 17.34 -20.42 2.00
N THR A 124 18.17 -20.82 2.96
CA THR A 124 19.46 -20.13 3.26
C THR A 124 19.35 -18.65 3.61
N LEU A 125 18.56 -18.33 4.65
CA LEU A 125 18.69 -17.01 5.30
C LEU A 125 20.08 -16.77 5.92
N ASP A 126 20.83 -17.85 6.21
CA ASP A 126 22.20 -17.81 6.75
C ASP A 126 23.28 -17.58 5.68
N ALA A 127 23.02 -17.83 4.43
CA ALA A 127 23.97 -17.53 3.38
C ALA A 127 23.83 -16.06 2.96
N ALA A 128 24.93 -15.40 2.69
CA ALA A 128 24.99 -14.00 2.24
C ALA A 128 24.13 -13.69 0.99
N LEU A 129 23.56 -14.69 0.36
CA LEU A 129 22.78 -14.62 -0.88
C LEU A 129 21.36 -14.09 -0.70
N GLN A 130 20.76 -14.17 0.52
CA GLN A 130 19.39 -13.71 0.76
C GLN A 130 19.33 -12.37 1.52
N PHE A 131 20.48 -11.84 1.93
CA PHE A 131 20.56 -10.52 2.53
C PHE A 131 20.77 -9.48 1.46
N TYR A 132 19.99 -8.44 1.53
CA TYR A 132 20.08 -7.33 0.60
C TYR A 132 21.08 -6.28 1.11
N ALA A 133 22.05 -5.96 0.28
CA ALA A 133 22.95 -4.83 0.50
C ALA A 133 22.49 -3.67 -0.39
N PRO A 134 22.04 -2.53 0.17
CA PRO A 134 21.63 -1.38 -0.64
C PRO A 134 22.80 -0.83 -1.47
N GLU A 135 22.56 -0.61 -2.74
CA GLU A 135 23.52 -0.07 -3.71
C GLU A 135 22.94 1.18 -4.38
N ALA A 136 23.80 2.14 -4.72
CA ALA A 136 23.37 3.34 -5.44
C ALA A 136 23.18 3.06 -6.94
N THR A 137 24.11 2.30 -7.52
CA THR A 137 24.12 2.01 -8.95
C THR A 137 24.48 0.56 -9.20
N SER A 138 23.97 0.02 -10.29
CA SER A 138 24.34 -1.29 -10.82
C SER A 138 24.91 -1.13 -12.22
N THR A 139 25.95 -1.90 -12.53
CA THR A 139 26.59 -1.91 -13.85
C THR A 139 26.21 -3.20 -14.57
N ALA A 140 25.57 -3.08 -15.71
CA ALA A 140 25.24 -4.20 -16.56
C ALA A 140 26.50 -4.82 -17.19
N THR A 141 26.42 -6.06 -17.68
CA THR A 141 27.52 -6.72 -18.41
C THR A 141 27.94 -5.96 -19.67
N THR A 142 27.05 -5.11 -20.21
CA THR A 142 27.32 -4.20 -21.33
C THR A 142 28.09 -2.95 -20.95
N GLY A 143 28.35 -2.72 -19.64
CA GLY A 143 29.02 -1.53 -19.12
C GLY A 143 28.06 -0.35 -18.84
N GLU A 144 26.75 -0.50 -19.07
CA GLU A 144 25.77 0.53 -18.77
C GLU A 144 25.53 0.61 -17.26
N VAL A 145 25.55 1.84 -16.71
CA VAL A 145 25.31 2.12 -15.29
C VAL A 145 23.91 2.65 -15.11
N SER A 146 23.12 2.00 -14.26
CA SER A 146 21.76 2.41 -13.90
C SER A 146 21.60 2.55 -12.39
N ASN A 147 20.66 3.43 -11.97
CA ASN A 147 20.30 3.55 -10.56
C ASN A 147 19.51 2.32 -10.08
N VAL A 148 19.81 1.85 -8.87
CA VAL A 148 19.13 0.71 -8.26
C VAL A 148 17.96 1.19 -7.41
N ASP A 149 16.78 0.56 -7.59
CA ASP A 149 15.64 0.78 -6.71
C ASP A 149 15.72 -0.14 -5.49
N ASN A 150 16.23 0.41 -4.39
CA ASN A 150 16.42 -0.31 -3.13
C ASN A 150 15.11 -0.56 -2.34
N ARG A 151 13.94 -0.34 -2.91
CA ARG A 151 12.66 -0.68 -2.29
C ARG A 151 12.30 -2.15 -2.49
N TYR A 152 12.96 -2.83 -3.41
CA TYR A 152 12.63 -4.17 -3.86
C TYR A 152 13.84 -5.08 -3.80
N GLN A 153 13.58 -6.36 -3.58
CA GLN A 153 14.58 -7.43 -3.62
C GLN A 153 14.00 -8.65 -4.32
N GLN A 154 14.78 -9.26 -5.21
CA GLN A 154 14.45 -10.57 -5.72
C GLN A 154 14.94 -11.64 -4.72
N VAL A 155 14.05 -12.58 -4.37
CA VAL A 155 14.37 -13.69 -3.46
C VAL A 155 14.06 -15.02 -4.15
N THR A 156 14.85 -16.05 -3.79
CA THR A 156 14.67 -17.40 -4.27
C THR A 156 13.89 -18.22 -3.25
N VAL A 157 12.82 -18.86 -3.69
CA VAL A 157 11.90 -19.68 -2.88
C VAL A 157 11.76 -21.08 -3.47
N SER A 158 11.15 -21.99 -2.72
CA SER A 158 10.95 -23.37 -3.16
C SER A 158 10.01 -23.50 -4.36
N ASP A 159 8.93 -22.71 -4.39
CA ASP A 159 7.92 -22.73 -5.43
C ASP A 159 7.10 -21.43 -5.39
N THR A 160 6.72 -20.92 -6.57
CA THR A 160 5.90 -19.71 -6.71
C THR A 160 4.57 -19.98 -7.41
N THR A 161 4.23 -21.24 -7.71
CA THR A 161 3.05 -21.60 -8.53
C THR A 161 1.73 -21.07 -7.96
N SER A 162 1.63 -20.97 -6.63
CA SER A 162 0.44 -20.46 -5.93
C SER A 162 0.61 -19.06 -5.37
N VAL A 163 1.72 -18.38 -5.65
CA VAL A 163 2.00 -17.03 -5.18
C VAL A 163 1.50 -16.01 -6.18
N VAL A 164 0.85 -14.96 -5.70
CA VAL A 164 0.29 -13.88 -6.52
C VAL A 164 0.85 -12.53 -6.07
N ALA A 165 1.06 -11.63 -7.03
CA ALA A 165 1.42 -10.25 -6.72
C ALA A 165 0.38 -9.62 -5.78
N GLY A 166 0.86 -8.99 -4.70
CA GLY A 166 0.01 -8.46 -3.64
C GLY A 166 -0.17 -9.38 -2.43
N ASP A 167 0.28 -10.63 -2.46
CA ASP A 167 0.27 -11.50 -1.28
C ASP A 167 1.12 -10.91 -0.16
N ALA A 168 0.64 -11.05 1.07
CA ALA A 168 1.30 -10.59 2.28
C ALA A 168 1.80 -11.79 3.08
N PHE A 169 3.05 -11.76 3.53
CA PHE A 169 3.62 -12.86 4.28
C PHE A 169 4.62 -12.40 5.33
N THR A 170 4.94 -13.27 6.24
CA THR A 170 6.05 -13.18 7.19
C THR A 170 7.02 -14.33 6.98
N ILE A 171 8.27 -14.15 7.36
CA ILE A 171 9.27 -15.19 7.37
C ILE A 171 9.58 -15.54 8.82
N ALA A 172 9.54 -16.82 9.16
CA ALA A 172 9.84 -17.27 10.51
C ALA A 172 11.25 -16.80 10.93
N THR A 173 11.37 -16.27 12.14
CA THR A 173 12.62 -15.75 12.74
C THR A 173 13.15 -14.42 12.18
N VAL A 174 12.45 -13.77 11.25
CA VAL A 174 12.78 -12.43 10.78
C VAL A 174 11.91 -11.41 11.52
N TYR A 175 12.53 -10.61 12.37
CA TYR A 175 11.84 -9.65 13.25
C TYR A 175 12.04 -8.24 12.77
N SER A 176 11.02 -7.42 12.88
CA SER A 176 11.08 -5.99 12.62
C SER A 176 11.98 -5.28 13.62
N VAL A 177 12.60 -4.19 13.22
CA VAL A 177 13.39 -3.33 14.10
C VAL A 177 12.83 -1.92 14.12
N HIS A 178 13.02 -1.24 15.23
CA HIS A 178 12.78 0.19 15.31
C HIS A 178 13.79 0.94 14.43
N HIS A 179 13.33 1.76 13.50
CA HIS A 179 14.18 2.27 12.43
C HIS A 179 15.31 3.21 12.89
N ILE A 180 15.19 3.85 14.06
CA ILE A 180 16.22 4.72 14.63
C ILE A 180 17.20 3.91 15.48
N THR A 181 16.68 3.17 16.47
CA THR A 181 17.50 2.46 17.47
C THR A 181 18.04 1.12 16.96
N LYS A 182 17.47 0.58 15.89
CA LYS A 182 17.77 -0.76 15.35
C LYS A 182 17.52 -1.90 16.34
N ALA A 183 16.82 -1.62 17.42
CA ALA A 183 16.41 -2.64 18.38
C ALA A 183 15.23 -3.46 17.80
N SER A 184 15.27 -4.78 18.06
CA SER A 184 14.18 -5.67 17.64
C SER A 184 12.88 -5.32 18.38
N THR A 185 11.79 -5.26 17.67
CA THR A 185 10.44 -5.06 18.25
C THR A 185 9.83 -6.36 18.77
N GLY A 186 10.44 -7.51 18.48
CA GLY A 186 9.89 -8.83 18.80
C GLY A 186 8.74 -9.28 17.89
N ARG A 187 8.29 -8.45 16.96
CA ARG A 187 7.26 -8.79 15.95
C ARG A 187 7.90 -9.28 14.66
N LEU A 188 7.31 -10.28 14.04
CA LEU A 188 7.74 -10.74 12.72
C LEU A 188 7.56 -9.60 11.71
N LYS A 189 8.59 -9.43 10.85
CA LYS A 189 8.53 -8.45 9.77
C LYS A 189 7.58 -8.93 8.68
N THR A 190 6.74 -8.02 8.22
CA THR A 190 5.80 -8.28 7.14
C THR A 190 6.41 -7.88 5.80
N PHE A 191 6.11 -8.67 4.78
CA PHE A 191 6.59 -8.51 3.41
C PHE A 191 5.42 -8.57 2.43
N ARG A 192 5.62 -7.98 1.26
CA ARG A 192 4.66 -8.05 0.14
C ARG A 192 5.33 -8.63 -1.08
N VAL A 193 4.60 -9.46 -1.80
CA VAL A 193 4.99 -9.93 -3.13
C VAL A 193 4.65 -8.83 -4.13
N ILE A 194 5.65 -8.33 -4.83
CA ILE A 194 5.48 -7.29 -5.87
C ILE A 194 5.26 -7.93 -7.23
N SER A 195 6.08 -8.91 -7.57
CA SER A 195 5.95 -9.68 -8.82
C SER A 195 6.44 -11.12 -8.61
N VAL A 196 5.91 -12.00 -9.41
CA VAL A 196 6.40 -13.37 -9.56
C VAL A 196 7.22 -13.42 -10.83
N ASP A 197 8.53 -13.67 -10.70
CA ASP A 197 9.47 -13.52 -11.81
C ASP A 197 9.73 -14.87 -12.51
N SER A 198 9.72 -15.98 -11.76
CA SER A 198 9.83 -17.33 -12.29
C SER A 198 9.18 -18.36 -11.36
N GLY A 199 9.24 -19.65 -11.69
CA GLY A 199 8.74 -20.73 -10.82
C GLY A 199 9.41 -20.83 -9.44
N THR A 200 10.56 -20.18 -9.24
CA THR A 200 11.32 -20.23 -7.97
C THR A 200 11.83 -18.86 -7.52
N THR A 201 11.52 -17.79 -8.24
CA THR A 201 11.96 -16.43 -7.88
C THR A 201 10.79 -15.46 -7.85
N MET A 202 10.77 -14.59 -6.86
CA MET A 202 9.80 -13.52 -6.71
C MET A 202 10.48 -12.25 -6.21
N THR A 203 9.94 -11.10 -6.62
CA THR A 203 10.35 -9.79 -6.11
C THR A 203 9.48 -9.41 -4.92
N VAL A 204 10.11 -9.04 -3.82
CA VAL A 204 9.45 -8.67 -2.56
C VAL A 204 9.80 -7.26 -2.11
N SER A 205 8.94 -6.68 -1.32
CA SER A 205 9.14 -5.41 -0.62
C SER A 205 8.70 -5.55 0.84
N PRO A 206 9.44 -4.98 1.80
CA PRO A 206 10.74 -4.36 1.70
C PRO A 206 11.86 -5.39 1.52
N PRO A 207 13.09 -4.97 1.18
CA PRO A 207 14.22 -5.89 1.12
C PRO A 207 14.62 -6.39 2.51
N ILE A 208 15.32 -7.53 2.57
CA ILE A 208 15.80 -8.16 3.81
C ILE A 208 17.17 -7.58 4.17
N ILE A 209 17.20 -6.45 4.85
CA ILE A 209 18.45 -5.80 5.29
C ILE A 209 18.64 -6.11 6.77
N SER A 210 19.43 -7.13 7.05
CA SER A 210 19.62 -7.61 8.42
C SER A 210 20.98 -7.17 9.00
N ASN A 211 21.14 -7.39 10.29
CA ASN A 211 22.41 -7.22 11.00
C ASN A 211 23.52 -8.18 10.54
N GLN A 212 23.21 -9.17 9.71
CA GLN A 212 24.18 -10.11 9.15
C GLN A 212 24.90 -9.55 7.92
N VAL A 213 24.42 -8.44 7.36
CA VAL A 213 25.11 -7.77 6.25
C VAL A 213 26.38 -7.10 6.76
N SER A 214 27.53 -7.56 6.31
CA SER A 214 28.84 -7.09 6.76
C SER A 214 29.25 -5.69 6.26
N SER A 215 28.48 -5.12 5.31
CA SER A 215 28.74 -3.78 4.78
C SER A 215 28.23 -2.68 5.74
N GLN A 216 28.94 -1.56 5.82
CA GLN A 216 28.49 -0.40 6.62
C GLN A 216 27.11 0.13 6.15
N SER A 217 26.85 0.07 4.85
CA SER A 217 25.54 0.44 4.30
C SER A 217 24.43 -0.47 4.81
N GLY A 218 24.68 -1.78 4.94
CA GLY A 218 23.72 -2.72 5.52
C GLY A 218 23.37 -2.38 6.97
N THR A 219 24.36 -2.02 7.80
CA THR A 219 24.11 -1.66 9.20
C THR A 219 23.28 -0.38 9.33
N GLN A 220 23.51 0.61 8.49
CA GLN A 220 22.79 1.89 8.51
C GLN A 220 21.32 1.73 8.10
N TYR A 221 21.07 0.93 7.06
CA TYR A 221 19.73 0.71 6.51
C TYR A 221 19.06 -0.54 7.06
N GLN A 222 19.62 -1.16 8.10
CA GLN A 222 19.03 -2.34 8.74
C GLN A 222 17.54 -2.12 9.04
N ASN A 223 16.72 -3.05 8.57
CA ASN A 223 15.27 -3.02 8.75
C ASN A 223 14.70 -4.30 9.41
N CYS A 224 15.54 -5.30 9.63
CA CYS A 224 15.18 -6.51 10.35
C CYS A 224 16.35 -7.09 11.14
N THR A 225 16.02 -7.97 12.08
CA THR A 225 16.96 -8.86 12.75
C THR A 225 16.56 -10.30 12.44
N ILE A 226 17.56 -11.16 12.24
CA ILE A 226 17.34 -12.57 11.98
C ILE A 226 17.86 -13.32 13.18
N GLY A 227 17.01 -14.17 13.77
CA GLY A 227 17.41 -15.11 14.78
C GLY A 227 18.31 -16.21 14.18
N THR A 228 19.05 -16.90 15.03
CA THR A 228 19.90 -18.02 14.61
C THR A 228 19.05 -19.06 13.90
N LYS A 229 19.29 -19.27 12.62
CA LYS A 229 18.61 -20.29 11.84
C LYS A 229 19.53 -20.90 10.80
N SER A 230 19.57 -22.22 10.77
CA SER A 230 20.19 -23.01 9.71
C SER A 230 19.07 -23.66 8.87
N GLY A 231 19.21 -23.63 7.56
CA GLY A 231 18.30 -24.31 6.63
C GLY A 231 17.14 -23.44 6.10
N THR A 232 16.04 -24.07 5.75
CA THR A 232 14.88 -23.43 5.14
C THR A 232 13.94 -22.80 6.14
N SER A 233 13.37 -21.63 5.81
CA SER A 233 12.31 -20.97 6.58
C SER A 233 10.99 -21.00 5.84
N ALA A 234 9.92 -21.31 6.53
CA ALA A 234 8.59 -21.22 5.96
C ALA A 234 8.14 -19.75 5.82
N LEU A 235 7.51 -19.43 4.71
CA LEU A 235 6.72 -18.23 4.55
C LEU A 235 5.32 -18.49 5.12
N VAL A 236 4.86 -17.60 5.97
CA VAL A 236 3.49 -17.65 6.51
C VAL A 236 2.69 -16.52 5.86
N PHE A 237 1.76 -16.90 5.00
CA PHE A 237 0.87 -15.93 4.34
C PHE A 237 -0.16 -15.39 5.32
N LEU A 238 -0.39 -14.08 5.26
CA LEU A 238 -1.29 -13.34 6.15
C LEU A 238 -2.69 -13.17 5.55
N ASN A 239 -2.85 -13.28 4.24
CA ASN A 239 -4.13 -13.27 3.53
C ASN A 239 -4.72 -14.67 3.44
N SER A 240 -5.07 -15.24 4.58
CA SER A 240 -5.64 -16.60 4.69
C SER A 240 -7.11 -16.71 4.26
N VAL A 241 -7.80 -15.57 4.16
CA VAL A 241 -9.18 -15.45 3.67
C VAL A 241 -9.27 -14.29 2.70
N ALA A 242 -10.03 -14.47 1.62
CA ALA A 242 -10.28 -13.38 0.67
C ALA A 242 -11.02 -12.22 1.35
N ALA A 243 -10.45 -11.03 1.29
CA ALA A 243 -10.96 -9.87 2.00
C ALA A 243 -10.83 -8.58 1.19
N ASN A 244 -11.63 -7.59 1.55
CA ASN A 244 -11.44 -6.23 1.08
C ASN A 244 -10.20 -5.64 1.75
N VAL A 245 -9.35 -5.01 0.95
CA VAL A 245 -8.13 -4.37 1.45
C VAL A 245 -8.48 -2.99 1.96
N ASN A 246 -8.18 -2.75 3.23
CA ASN A 246 -8.25 -1.44 3.83
C ASN A 246 -6.83 -0.92 3.94
N VAL A 247 -6.60 0.33 3.56
CA VAL A 247 -5.26 0.88 3.44
C VAL A 247 -4.98 1.93 4.50
N PHE A 248 -3.73 2.01 4.94
CA PHE A 248 -3.29 3.07 5.84
C PHE A 248 -1.89 3.57 5.44
N TRP A 249 -1.63 4.82 5.73
CA TRP A 249 -0.35 5.44 5.39
C TRP A 249 -0.06 6.64 6.27
N GLN A 250 1.22 7.02 6.33
CA GLN A 250 1.66 8.31 6.83
C GLN A 250 1.84 9.27 5.66
N LYS A 251 1.60 10.56 5.88
CA LYS A 251 1.86 11.62 4.89
C LYS A 251 3.30 11.54 4.36
N GLY A 252 3.45 11.65 3.06
CA GLY A 252 4.75 11.54 2.38
C GLY A 252 5.19 10.09 2.07
N ALA A 253 4.41 9.07 2.45
CA ALA A 253 4.67 7.71 1.98
C ALA A 253 4.25 7.52 0.51
N ILE A 254 3.18 8.17 0.13
CA ILE A 254 2.59 8.11 -1.20
C ILE A 254 2.68 9.50 -1.84
N GLU A 255 3.06 9.53 -3.10
CA GLU A 255 3.11 10.75 -3.89
C GLU A 255 2.23 10.62 -5.13
N LEU A 256 1.42 11.65 -5.35
CA LEU A 256 0.62 11.84 -6.54
C LEU A 256 1.31 12.87 -7.43
N LEU A 257 1.83 12.42 -8.56
CA LEU A 257 2.59 13.24 -9.51
C LEU A 257 1.68 13.78 -10.59
N PRO A 258 1.51 15.11 -10.69
CA PRO A 258 0.76 15.71 -11.78
C PRO A 258 1.54 15.60 -13.08
N GLY A 259 0.88 15.15 -14.13
CA GLY A 259 1.42 15.14 -15.49
C GLY A 259 0.79 16.24 -16.33
N ARG A 260 1.49 16.67 -17.36
CA ARG A 260 0.99 17.64 -18.34
C ARG A 260 0.74 16.94 -19.68
N TYR A 261 -0.48 17.08 -20.19
CA TYR A 261 -0.83 16.51 -21.48
C TYR A 261 -0.50 17.50 -22.60
N ALA A 262 0.36 17.11 -23.53
CA ALA A 262 0.69 17.90 -24.70
C ALA A 262 -0.37 17.70 -25.80
N VAL A 263 -1.03 18.78 -26.20
CA VAL A 263 -1.93 18.78 -27.35
C VAL A 263 -1.26 19.58 -28.47
N PRO A 264 -1.14 19.03 -29.69
CA PRO A 264 -0.58 19.75 -30.84
C PRO A 264 -1.40 21.00 -31.13
N GLU A 265 -0.72 22.11 -31.45
CA GLU A 265 -1.37 23.39 -31.73
C GLU A 265 -2.32 23.33 -32.94
N ASN A 266 -2.04 22.49 -33.94
CA ASN A 266 -2.82 22.34 -35.14
C ASN A 266 -3.71 21.09 -35.18
N ALA A 267 -4.15 20.59 -34.01
CA ALA A 267 -4.96 19.37 -33.89
C ALA A 267 -6.42 19.54 -34.42
N GLY A 268 -6.82 20.72 -34.86
CA GLY A 268 -8.21 20.99 -35.32
C GLY A 268 -9.25 20.87 -34.20
N ALA A 269 -8.82 20.88 -32.93
CA ALA A 269 -9.68 20.75 -31.76
C ALA A 269 -9.52 21.96 -30.82
N SER A 270 -10.62 22.45 -30.27
CA SER A 270 -10.57 23.45 -29.18
C SER A 270 -10.13 22.80 -27.92
N VAL A 271 -9.14 23.36 -27.23
CA VAL A 271 -8.57 22.85 -26.00
C VAL A 271 -8.84 23.81 -24.86
N MET A 272 -9.39 23.30 -23.77
CA MET A 272 -9.54 24.02 -22.50
C MET A 272 -8.75 23.29 -21.41
N ARG A 273 -8.02 24.04 -20.60
CA ARG A 273 -7.20 23.51 -19.50
C ARG A 273 -7.67 24.10 -18.18
N GLY A 274 -7.71 23.28 -17.16
CA GLY A 274 -8.00 23.68 -15.79
C GLY A 274 -7.13 22.91 -14.82
N THR A 275 -6.73 23.54 -13.74
CA THR A 275 -5.95 22.91 -12.66
C THR A 275 -6.85 22.71 -11.45
N THR A 276 -6.83 21.52 -10.86
CA THR A 276 -7.54 21.23 -9.60
C THR A 276 -6.79 21.84 -8.41
N SER A 277 -7.45 21.92 -7.26
CA SER A 277 -6.81 22.36 -6.00
C SER A 277 -5.60 21.50 -5.59
N ASN A 278 -5.55 20.25 -6.06
CA ASN A 278 -4.45 19.30 -5.81
C ASN A 278 -3.33 19.38 -6.87
N GLY A 279 -3.34 20.38 -7.75
CA GLY A 279 -2.32 20.57 -8.78
C GLY A 279 -2.46 19.68 -10.01
N LEU A 280 -3.50 18.84 -10.12
CA LEU A 280 -3.72 18.00 -11.28
C LEU A 280 -4.32 18.82 -12.44
N GLU A 281 -3.73 18.67 -13.64
CA GLU A 281 -4.26 19.29 -14.86
C GLU A 281 -5.38 18.43 -15.46
N ILE A 282 -6.51 19.06 -15.72
CA ILE A 282 -7.61 18.48 -16.50
C ILE A 282 -7.65 19.19 -17.83
N VAL A 283 -7.59 18.43 -18.91
CA VAL A 283 -7.66 18.93 -20.28
C VAL A 283 -8.96 18.48 -20.92
N MET A 284 -9.75 19.43 -21.40
CA MET A 284 -10.95 19.16 -22.18
C MET A 284 -10.71 19.54 -23.63
N THR A 285 -10.84 18.58 -24.52
CA THR A 285 -10.76 18.78 -25.97
C THR A 285 -12.12 18.63 -26.60
N LYS A 286 -12.45 19.51 -27.53
CA LYS A 286 -13.71 19.52 -28.27
C LYS A 286 -13.42 19.54 -29.76
N GLN A 287 -14.02 18.61 -30.52
CA GLN A 287 -13.88 18.53 -31.98
C GLN A 287 -15.22 18.20 -32.59
N PHE A 288 -15.52 18.84 -33.77
CA PHE A 288 -16.64 18.47 -34.61
C PHE A 288 -16.18 17.45 -35.63
N ASP A 289 -16.87 16.31 -35.69
CA ASP A 289 -16.61 15.25 -36.68
C ASP A 289 -17.54 15.45 -37.88
N ILE A 290 -16.96 15.81 -39.00
CA ILE A 290 -17.68 16.09 -40.24
C ILE A 290 -18.38 14.84 -40.79
N ASN A 291 -17.80 13.65 -40.60
CA ASN A 291 -18.35 12.41 -41.15
C ASN A 291 -19.61 11.96 -40.42
N THR A 292 -19.64 12.16 -39.13
CA THR A 292 -20.76 11.71 -38.27
C THR A 292 -21.69 12.86 -37.89
N LEU A 293 -21.36 14.11 -38.23
CA LEU A 293 -22.07 15.34 -37.82
C LEU A 293 -22.27 15.45 -36.31
N LYS A 294 -21.32 14.94 -35.52
CA LYS A 294 -21.36 14.92 -34.03
C LYS A 294 -20.20 15.71 -33.46
N THR A 295 -20.47 16.43 -32.37
CA THR A 295 -19.42 17.05 -31.60
C THR A 295 -18.92 16.04 -30.56
N LYS A 296 -17.64 15.72 -30.58
CA LYS A 296 -16.95 14.85 -29.62
C LYS A 296 -16.30 15.68 -28.53
N PHE A 297 -16.49 15.30 -27.29
CA PHE A 297 -15.81 15.85 -26.13
C PHE A 297 -14.94 14.78 -25.53
N ARG A 298 -13.74 15.15 -25.15
CA ARG A 298 -12.80 14.28 -24.41
C ARG A 298 -12.26 15.06 -23.24
N ILE A 299 -12.24 14.41 -22.07
CA ILE A 299 -11.69 14.96 -20.84
C ILE A 299 -10.56 14.02 -20.41
N ASP A 300 -9.37 14.55 -20.29
CA ASP A 300 -8.15 13.82 -19.94
C ASP A 300 -7.54 14.40 -18.67
N CYS A 301 -7.04 13.52 -17.82
CA CYS A 301 -6.19 13.85 -16.69
C CYS A 301 -4.99 12.90 -16.72
N TYR A 302 -3.78 13.45 -16.71
CA TYR A 302 -2.55 12.68 -16.71
C TYR A 302 -1.88 12.80 -15.35
N PHE A 303 -1.69 11.69 -14.68
CA PHE A 303 -1.07 11.63 -13.35
C PHE A 303 -0.33 10.31 -13.17
N GLY A 304 0.61 10.30 -12.24
CA GLY A 304 1.27 9.10 -11.75
C GLY A 304 1.10 8.98 -10.25
N VAL A 305 1.12 7.76 -9.73
CA VAL A 305 1.10 7.48 -8.29
C VAL A 305 2.28 6.59 -7.98
N VAL A 306 3.03 6.94 -6.94
CA VAL A 306 4.18 6.16 -6.49
C VAL A 306 4.16 5.99 -4.98
N ASN A 307 4.55 4.82 -4.51
CA ASN A 307 4.83 4.57 -3.10
C ASN A 307 6.33 4.81 -2.85
N LEU A 308 6.67 5.98 -2.32
CA LEU A 308 8.05 6.36 -2.04
C LEU A 308 8.63 5.60 -0.84
N SER A 309 7.81 5.37 0.17
CA SER A 309 8.22 4.72 1.42
C SER A 309 7.28 3.57 1.77
N PRO A 310 7.46 2.39 1.16
CA PRO A 310 6.59 1.23 1.43
C PRO A 310 6.48 0.86 2.90
N GLU A 311 7.53 1.08 3.69
CA GLU A 311 7.56 0.80 5.13
C GLU A 311 6.80 1.81 6.01
N ARG A 312 6.20 2.86 5.40
CA ARG A 312 5.30 3.81 6.08
C ARG A 312 3.85 3.68 5.61
N SER A 313 3.57 2.69 4.82
CA SER A 313 2.23 2.40 4.32
C SER A 313 1.92 0.92 4.47
N GLY A 314 0.65 0.59 4.55
CA GLY A 314 0.26 -0.78 4.76
C GLY A 314 -1.22 -1.04 4.57
N ILE A 315 -1.59 -2.26 4.92
CA ILE A 315 -2.96 -2.75 4.81
C ILE A 315 -3.44 -3.36 6.12
N ILE A 316 -4.75 -3.24 6.37
CA ILE A 316 -5.44 -4.02 7.39
C ILE A 316 -6.47 -4.94 6.75
N LEU A 317 -6.40 -6.21 7.13
CA LEU A 317 -7.29 -7.28 6.67
C LEU A 317 -8.12 -7.77 7.84
N PHE A 318 -9.44 -7.80 7.65
CA PHE A 318 -10.38 -8.31 8.65
C PHE A 318 -10.80 -9.74 8.33
N SER A 319 -11.29 -10.45 9.34
CA SER A 319 -11.81 -11.83 9.24
C SER A 319 -10.76 -12.83 8.71
N GLN A 320 -9.52 -12.67 9.12
CA GLN A 320 -8.44 -13.60 8.81
C GLN A 320 -8.36 -14.73 9.84
N SER A 321 -7.66 -15.82 9.51
CA SER A 321 -7.52 -16.99 10.41
C SER A 321 -6.67 -16.69 11.65
N ALA A 322 -5.74 -15.73 11.55
CA ALA A 322 -4.89 -15.30 12.65
C ALA A 322 -4.74 -13.77 12.68
N ALA A 323 -4.58 -13.21 13.89
CA ALA A 323 -4.22 -11.81 14.09
C ALA A 323 -2.69 -11.66 14.13
N THR A 324 -2.16 -10.54 13.60
CA THR A 324 -0.74 -10.16 13.68
C THR A 324 -0.48 -9.20 14.81
#